data_b1eecd55502324286efb4f5ceb68a4ff
#
_entry.id   b1eecd55502324286efb4f5ceb68a4ff
#
_cell.length_a   1.000
_cell.length_b   1.000
_cell.length_c   1.000
_cell.angle_alpha   90.00
_cell.angle_beta   90.00
_cell.angle_gamma   90.00
#
_symmetry.space_group_name_H-M   'P 1'
#
loop_
_entity.id
_entity.type
_entity.pdbx_description
1 polymer ?
#
loop_
_entity_poly.entity_id
_entity_poly.type
_entity_poly.pdbx_seq_one_letter_code
_entity_poly.pdbx_strand_id
1 'polypeptide(L)'
;MKHLSLILLLASFTANSSDLSAPQAAAEKFFRYFNAKDIESLNNASGRPFIFAAGGEVIRWNSYGEALDFEALEESGWAYSRIHQNELIYKDDMTAMVDINFSRYDSTDAVITTSDVIYLFVNRDGAWKIKSAFVKGNLTLGR
;
A
#
# COMPACT_ATOMS: atom_id res chain seq x y z
N MET A 1 53.15 1.80 -37.13
CA MET A 1 52.41 2.33 -35.97
C MET A 1 51.02 1.73 -35.99
N LYS A 2 50.72 0.84 -35.05
CA LYS A 2 49.44 0.15 -34.96
C LYS A 2 48.59 0.89 -33.93
N HIS A 3 47.51 1.52 -34.37
CA HIS A 3 46.52 2.12 -33.45
C HIS A 3 45.61 1.04 -32.90
N LEU A 4 45.73 0.82 -31.60
CA LEU A 4 44.88 -0.08 -30.86
C LEU A 4 43.62 0.73 -30.43
N SER A 5 42.51 0.53 -31.11
CA SER A 5 41.19 1.10 -30.68
C SER A 5 40.65 0.28 -29.51
N LEU A 6 40.63 0.91 -28.35
CA LEU A 6 39.95 0.39 -27.16
C LEU A 6 38.44 0.64 -27.30
N ILE A 7 37.69 -0.42 -27.58
CA ILE A 7 36.22 -0.35 -27.56
C ILE A 7 35.78 -0.51 -26.11
N LEU A 8 35.32 0.58 -25.52
CA LEU A 8 34.71 0.59 -24.18
C LEU A 8 33.28 0.08 -24.29
N LEU A 9 33.06 -1.17 -23.88
CA LEU A 9 31.73 -1.77 -23.83
C LEU A 9 31.02 -1.24 -22.58
N LEU A 10 30.16 -0.24 -22.73
CA LEU A 10 29.23 0.19 -21.69
C LEU A 10 28.14 -0.87 -21.53
N ALA A 11 28.27 -1.72 -20.52
CA ALA A 11 27.18 -2.58 -20.09
C ALA A 11 26.10 -1.70 -19.42
N SER A 12 25.03 -1.42 -20.15
CA SER A 12 23.84 -0.80 -19.58
C SER A 12 23.18 -1.82 -18.65
N PHE A 13 23.34 -1.66 -17.35
CA PHE A 13 22.52 -2.34 -16.38
C PHE A 13 21.10 -1.74 -16.45
N THR A 14 20.22 -2.36 -17.21
CA THR A 14 18.79 -2.13 -17.05
C THR A 14 18.39 -2.79 -15.73
N ALA A 15 18.16 -1.98 -14.71
CA ALA A 15 17.48 -2.45 -13.51
C ALA A 15 16.10 -2.95 -13.96
N ASN A 16 15.87 -4.26 -13.92
CA ASN A 16 14.54 -4.84 -14.01
C ASN A 16 13.78 -4.37 -12.77
N SER A 17 13.02 -3.26 -12.90
CA SER A 17 11.88 -3.06 -12.04
C SER A 17 10.92 -4.21 -12.39
N SER A 18 10.74 -5.18 -11.48
CA SER A 18 9.70 -6.19 -11.61
C SER A 18 8.38 -5.44 -11.80
N ASP A 19 7.75 -5.60 -12.97
CA ASP A 19 6.48 -4.95 -13.26
C ASP A 19 5.45 -5.43 -12.23
N LEU A 20 4.98 -4.52 -11.38
CA LEU A 20 3.94 -4.80 -10.42
C LEU A 20 2.65 -5.16 -11.18
N SER A 21 1.90 -6.14 -10.68
CA SER A 21 0.54 -6.38 -11.15
C SER A 21 -0.35 -5.17 -10.87
N ALA A 22 -1.48 -5.04 -11.59
CA ALA A 22 -2.40 -3.91 -11.40
C ALA A 22 -2.90 -3.78 -9.95
N PRO A 23 -3.26 -4.87 -9.21
CA PRO A 23 -3.59 -4.76 -7.79
C PRO A 23 -2.43 -4.30 -6.91
N GLN A 24 -1.19 -4.76 -7.16
CA GLN A 24 -0.01 -4.30 -6.43
C GLN A 24 0.26 -2.82 -6.67
N ALA A 25 0.15 -2.35 -7.91
CA ALA A 25 0.27 -0.95 -8.25
C ALA A 25 -0.83 -0.09 -7.59
N ALA A 26 -2.06 -0.62 -7.48
CA ALA A 26 -3.15 0.03 -6.76
C ALA A 26 -2.86 0.14 -5.25
N ALA A 27 -2.24 -0.86 -4.64
CA ALA A 27 -1.80 -0.80 -3.24
C ALA A 27 -0.75 0.29 -3.02
N GLU A 28 0.27 0.37 -3.88
CA GLU A 28 1.29 1.42 -3.82
C GLU A 28 0.67 2.83 -3.93
N LYS A 29 -0.28 2.99 -4.85
CA LYS A 29 -0.98 4.25 -5.05
C LYS A 29 -1.84 4.62 -3.84
N PHE A 30 -2.48 3.64 -3.22
CA PHE A 30 -3.27 3.83 -2.00
C PHE A 30 -2.41 4.36 -0.84
N PHE A 31 -1.21 3.82 -0.64
CA PHE A 31 -0.27 4.31 0.36
C PHE A 31 0.21 5.74 0.07
N ARG A 32 0.39 6.11 -1.20
CA ARG A 32 0.70 7.51 -1.56
C ARG A 32 -0.44 8.46 -1.18
N TYR A 33 -1.69 8.08 -1.42
CA TYR A 33 -2.85 8.87 -0.98
C TYR A 33 -2.94 8.99 0.53
N PHE A 34 -2.65 7.89 1.24
CA PHE A 34 -2.63 7.87 2.70
C PHE A 34 -1.57 8.84 3.25
N ASN A 35 -0.35 8.79 2.73
CA ASN A 35 0.72 9.70 3.13
C ASN A 35 0.43 11.16 2.79
N ALA A 36 -0.32 11.42 1.73
CA ALA A 36 -0.80 12.75 1.35
C ALA A 36 -2.04 13.21 2.15
N LYS A 37 -2.61 12.34 2.99
CA LYS A 37 -3.88 12.57 3.72
C LYS A 37 -5.04 12.93 2.79
N ASP A 38 -5.01 12.39 1.58
CA ASP A 38 -6.01 12.64 0.54
C ASP A 38 -7.22 11.69 0.72
N ILE A 39 -8.15 12.10 1.59
CA ILE A 39 -9.33 11.31 1.95
C ILE A 39 -10.22 11.06 0.72
N GLU A 40 -10.34 12.02 -0.18
CA GLU A 40 -11.16 11.86 -1.39
C GLU A 40 -10.60 10.76 -2.28
N SER A 41 -9.30 10.78 -2.58
CA SER A 41 -8.65 9.74 -3.36
C SER A 41 -8.68 8.38 -2.67
N LEU A 42 -8.51 8.32 -1.34
CA LEU A 42 -8.64 7.09 -0.56
C LEU A 42 -10.05 6.49 -0.65
N ASN A 43 -11.09 7.32 -0.54
CA ASN A 43 -12.47 6.88 -0.71
C ASN A 43 -12.75 6.39 -2.14
N ASN A 44 -12.18 7.03 -3.14
CA ASN A 44 -12.33 6.62 -4.54
C ASN A 44 -11.57 5.33 -4.87
N ALA A 45 -10.45 5.08 -4.18
CA ALA A 45 -9.63 3.88 -4.34
C ALA A 45 -10.08 2.68 -3.49
N SER A 46 -11.13 2.84 -2.69
CA SER A 46 -11.66 1.80 -1.81
C SER A 46 -13.14 1.50 -2.10
N GLY A 47 -13.58 0.32 -1.66
CA GLY A 47 -14.98 -0.09 -1.78
C GLY A 47 -15.86 0.51 -0.67
N ARG A 48 -17.15 0.60 -0.96
CA ARG A 48 -18.20 0.98 0.00
C ARG A 48 -19.21 -0.16 0.13
N PRO A 49 -19.48 -0.69 1.33
CA PRO A 49 -18.76 -0.44 2.58
C PRO A 49 -17.32 -0.96 2.56
N PHE A 50 -16.50 -0.47 3.46
CA PHE A 50 -15.15 -0.97 3.71
C PHE A 50 -15.15 -1.87 4.95
N ILE A 51 -14.47 -3.00 4.88
CA ILE A 51 -14.37 -3.99 5.95
C ILE A 51 -12.95 -4.01 6.50
N PHE A 52 -12.84 -3.89 7.81
CA PHE A 52 -11.57 -3.94 8.52
C PHE A 52 -11.62 -5.06 9.57
N ALA A 53 -10.68 -5.98 9.50
CA ALA A 53 -10.55 -7.08 10.46
C ALA A 53 -9.17 -7.02 11.14
N ALA A 54 -9.16 -6.87 12.45
CA ALA A 54 -7.95 -6.81 13.27
C ALA A 54 -8.26 -7.28 14.68
N GLY A 55 -7.32 -7.99 15.32
CA GLY A 55 -7.44 -8.40 16.72
C GLY A 55 -8.65 -9.28 17.06
N GLY A 56 -9.17 -10.03 16.08
CA GLY A 56 -10.39 -10.85 16.22
C GLY A 56 -11.70 -10.07 16.04
N GLU A 57 -11.63 -8.77 15.83
CA GLU A 57 -12.78 -7.90 15.58
C GLU A 57 -12.95 -7.66 14.07
N VAL A 58 -14.20 -7.53 13.65
CA VAL A 58 -14.56 -7.15 12.28
C VAL A 58 -15.42 -5.90 12.33
N ILE A 59 -14.93 -4.82 11.76
CA ILE A 59 -15.60 -3.53 11.74
C ILE A 59 -16.01 -3.21 10.31
N ARG A 60 -17.24 -2.73 10.13
CA ARG A 60 -17.76 -2.27 8.86
C ARG A 60 -17.93 -0.76 8.89
N TRP A 61 -17.25 -0.08 7.99
CA TRP A 61 -17.37 1.37 7.77
C TRP A 61 -18.15 1.63 6.48
N ASN A 62 -18.93 2.71 6.40
CA ASN A 62 -19.63 3.06 5.15
C ASN A 62 -18.64 3.46 4.05
N SER A 63 -17.49 4.04 4.44
CA SER A 63 -16.36 4.35 3.56
C SER A 63 -15.04 4.19 4.32
N TYR A 64 -13.93 4.09 3.60
CA TYR A 64 -12.60 4.05 4.21
C TYR A 64 -12.32 5.34 5.02
N GLY A 65 -12.73 6.50 4.48
CA GLY A 65 -12.53 7.79 5.14
C GLY A 65 -13.20 7.91 6.52
N GLU A 66 -14.29 7.18 6.77
CA GLU A 66 -14.93 7.16 8.10
C GLU A 66 -14.05 6.49 9.17
N ALA A 67 -13.19 5.57 8.78
CA ALA A 67 -12.26 4.90 9.69
C ALA A 67 -11.03 5.75 10.00
N LEU A 68 -10.79 6.81 9.22
CA LEU A 68 -9.58 7.63 9.30
C LEU A 68 -9.75 8.79 10.28
N ASP A 69 -8.72 8.97 11.10
CA ASP A 69 -8.50 10.19 11.87
C ASP A 69 -7.01 10.53 11.79
N PHE A 70 -6.65 11.35 10.81
CA PHE A 70 -5.25 11.74 10.59
C PHE A 70 -4.70 12.60 11.73
N GLU A 71 -5.56 13.41 12.39
CA GLU A 71 -5.13 14.21 13.55
C GLU A 71 -4.70 13.29 14.69
N ALA A 72 -5.52 12.27 15.03
CA ALA A 72 -5.17 11.27 16.03
C ALA A 72 -3.92 10.46 15.67
N LEU A 73 -3.74 10.13 14.39
CA LEU A 73 -2.52 9.45 13.92
C LEU A 73 -1.28 10.34 14.08
N GLU A 74 -1.37 11.62 13.73
CA GLU A 74 -0.27 12.59 13.91
C GLU A 74 0.05 12.82 15.38
N GLU A 75 -0.96 12.93 16.24
CA GLU A 75 -0.78 13.00 17.69
C GLU A 75 -0.07 11.78 18.27
N SER A 76 -0.26 10.61 17.67
CA SER A 76 0.47 9.37 18.02
C SER A 76 1.91 9.33 17.50
N GLY A 77 2.34 10.35 16.75
CA GLY A 77 3.67 10.50 16.18
C GLY A 77 3.80 10.11 14.70
N TRP A 78 2.72 9.61 14.06
CA TRP A 78 2.77 9.21 12.65
C TRP A 78 3.04 10.41 11.74
N ALA A 79 4.03 10.26 10.84
CA ALA A 79 4.32 11.23 9.78
C ALA A 79 4.08 10.64 8.39
N TYR A 80 4.47 9.38 8.17
CA TYR A 80 4.27 8.66 6.90
C TYR A 80 4.39 7.15 7.08
N SER A 81 3.97 6.42 6.05
CA SER A 81 4.08 4.96 5.98
C SER A 81 4.87 4.55 4.74
N ARG A 82 5.64 3.45 4.85
CA ARG A 82 6.40 2.88 3.73
C ARG A 82 6.18 1.39 3.63
N ILE A 83 5.88 0.93 2.43
CA ILE A 83 5.79 -0.49 2.10
C ILE A 83 7.20 -1.09 2.00
N HIS A 84 7.41 -2.25 2.63
CA HIS A 84 8.62 -3.06 2.53
C HIS A 84 8.41 -4.27 1.64
N GLN A 85 7.21 -4.85 1.68
CA GLN A 85 6.83 -6.01 0.88
C GLN A 85 5.44 -5.79 0.29
N ASN A 86 5.30 -6.13 -0.99
CA ASN A 86 4.06 -6.03 -1.76
C ASN A 86 3.95 -7.28 -2.63
N GLU A 87 3.26 -8.29 -2.13
CA GLU A 87 3.17 -9.60 -2.77
C GLU A 87 1.74 -9.92 -3.21
N LEU A 88 1.59 -10.26 -4.49
CA LEU A 88 0.33 -10.76 -5.02
C LEU A 88 0.17 -12.22 -4.62
N ILE A 89 -0.80 -12.54 -3.76
CA ILE A 89 -1.05 -13.91 -3.29
C ILE A 89 -2.22 -14.58 -3.97
N TYR A 90 -3.11 -13.83 -4.61
CA TYR A 90 -4.22 -14.33 -5.40
C TYR A 90 -4.68 -13.30 -6.43
N LYS A 91 -5.07 -13.74 -7.61
CA LYS A 91 -5.72 -12.89 -8.62
C LYS A 91 -6.55 -13.72 -9.59
N ASP A 92 -7.79 -13.28 -9.82
CA ASP A 92 -8.60 -13.59 -11.00
C ASP A 92 -9.03 -12.28 -11.69
N ASP A 93 -10.01 -12.32 -12.58
CA ASP A 93 -10.45 -11.14 -13.34
C ASP A 93 -11.17 -10.10 -12.47
N MET A 94 -11.77 -10.51 -11.35
CA MET A 94 -12.65 -9.69 -10.52
C MET A 94 -12.11 -9.45 -9.12
N THR A 95 -11.21 -10.30 -8.63
CA THR A 95 -10.75 -10.29 -7.24
C THR A 95 -9.25 -10.52 -7.17
N ALA A 96 -8.59 -9.84 -6.24
CA ALA A 96 -7.18 -10.09 -5.93
C ALA A 96 -6.92 -9.93 -4.42
N MET A 97 -5.91 -10.62 -3.94
CA MET A 97 -5.37 -10.46 -2.59
C MET A 97 -3.90 -10.09 -2.67
N VAL A 98 -3.53 -9.06 -1.94
CA VAL A 98 -2.15 -8.56 -1.87
C VAL A 98 -1.71 -8.54 -0.42
N ASP A 99 -0.58 -9.18 -0.14
CA ASP A 99 0.07 -9.18 1.17
C ASP A 99 1.07 -8.03 1.25
N ILE A 100 0.86 -7.14 2.20
CA ILE A 100 1.65 -5.93 2.41
C ILE A 100 2.30 -5.99 3.79
N ASN A 101 3.62 -5.87 3.83
CA ASN A 101 4.36 -5.51 5.03
C ASN A 101 4.76 -4.03 4.93
N PHE A 102 4.46 -3.24 5.95
CA PHE A 102 4.77 -1.82 5.97
C PHE A 102 5.12 -1.33 7.37
N SER A 103 5.86 -0.22 7.43
CA SER A 103 6.13 0.49 8.67
C SER A 103 5.54 1.88 8.66
N ARG A 104 5.15 2.34 9.85
CA ARG A 104 4.85 3.75 10.15
C ARG A 104 6.08 4.41 10.74
N TYR A 105 6.33 5.63 10.33
CA TYR A 105 7.48 6.43 10.73
C TYR A 105 7.02 7.74 11.33
N ASP A 106 7.81 8.22 12.28
CA ASP A 106 7.68 9.59 12.79
C ASP A 106 8.42 10.61 11.91
N SER A 107 8.38 11.88 12.30
CA SER A 107 9.03 12.98 11.58
C SER A 107 10.57 12.93 11.63
N THR A 108 11.15 12.08 12.48
CA THR A 108 12.61 11.86 12.60
C THR A 108 13.08 10.64 11.80
N ASP A 109 12.19 10.01 11.02
CA ASP A 109 12.40 8.75 10.30
C ASP A 109 12.60 7.52 11.22
N ALA A 110 12.17 7.61 12.47
CA ALA A 110 12.15 6.46 13.37
C ALA A 110 10.90 5.62 13.13
N VAL A 111 11.07 4.28 13.17
CA VAL A 111 9.95 3.34 13.03
C VAL A 111 9.09 3.38 14.30
N ILE A 112 7.79 3.64 14.15
CA ILE A 112 6.81 3.58 15.23
C ILE A 112 6.27 2.15 15.36
N THR A 113 5.80 1.58 14.24
CA THR A 113 5.25 0.22 14.15
C THR A 113 5.54 -0.40 12.80
N THR A 114 5.59 -1.74 12.78
CA THR A 114 5.58 -2.53 11.54
C THR A 114 4.37 -3.45 11.57
N SER A 115 3.64 -3.53 10.48
CA SER A 115 2.38 -4.27 10.37
C SER A 115 2.34 -5.10 9.11
N ASP A 116 1.66 -6.25 9.21
CA ASP A 116 1.29 -7.08 8.07
C ASP A 116 -0.21 -6.93 7.82
N VAL A 117 -0.60 -6.72 6.57
CA VAL A 117 -1.98 -6.59 6.17
C VAL A 117 -2.22 -7.29 4.84
N ILE A 118 -3.31 -8.07 4.76
CA ILE A 118 -3.80 -8.60 3.50
C ILE A 118 -4.94 -7.71 3.04
N TYR A 119 -4.76 -7.09 1.88
CA TYR A 119 -5.82 -6.33 1.21
C TYR A 119 -6.57 -7.22 0.23
N LEU A 120 -7.90 -7.19 0.31
CA LEU A 120 -8.79 -7.73 -0.71
C LEU A 120 -9.16 -6.62 -1.68
N PHE A 121 -8.79 -6.80 -2.94
CA PHE A 121 -9.15 -5.91 -4.04
C PHE A 121 -10.31 -6.48 -4.84
N VAL A 122 -11.15 -5.60 -5.35
CA VAL A 122 -12.21 -5.93 -6.30
C VAL A 122 -12.04 -5.07 -7.54
N ASN A 123 -12.09 -5.71 -8.73
CA ASN A 123 -12.10 -5.00 -9.99
C ASN A 123 -13.51 -4.48 -10.28
N ARG A 124 -13.63 -3.18 -10.46
CA ARG A 124 -14.84 -2.51 -10.91
C ARG A 124 -14.52 -1.66 -12.13
N ASP A 125 -15.05 -2.06 -13.28
CA ASP A 125 -14.87 -1.34 -14.55
C ASP A 125 -13.40 -1.06 -14.91
N GLY A 126 -12.51 -2.03 -14.66
CA GLY A 126 -11.07 -1.92 -14.88
C GLY A 126 -10.27 -1.25 -13.76
N ALA A 127 -10.93 -0.78 -12.69
CA ALA A 127 -10.29 -0.19 -11.53
C ALA A 127 -10.26 -1.18 -10.35
N TRP A 128 -9.06 -1.47 -9.84
CA TRP A 128 -8.86 -2.28 -8.64
C TRP A 128 -9.02 -1.41 -7.40
N LYS A 129 -10.07 -1.73 -6.62
CA LYS A 129 -10.39 -1.00 -5.37
C LYS A 129 -10.23 -1.89 -4.16
N ILE A 130 -9.66 -1.37 -3.09
CA ILE A 130 -9.54 -2.10 -1.81
C ILE A 130 -10.93 -2.21 -1.18
N LYS A 131 -11.41 -3.45 -1.03
CA LYS A 131 -12.71 -3.72 -0.39
C LYS A 131 -12.57 -4.00 1.09
N SER A 132 -11.49 -4.65 1.50
CA SER A 132 -11.24 -4.98 2.90
C SER A 132 -9.75 -5.09 3.21
N ALA A 133 -9.43 -4.96 4.50
CA ALA A 133 -8.12 -5.15 5.06
C ALA A 133 -8.20 -6.15 6.22
N PHE A 134 -7.33 -7.16 6.19
CA PHE A 134 -7.14 -8.14 7.25
C PHE A 134 -5.77 -7.92 7.87
N VAL A 135 -5.75 -7.45 9.11
CA VAL A 135 -4.52 -7.04 9.79
C VAL A 135 -4.08 -8.10 10.77
N LYS A 136 -2.82 -8.48 10.70
CA LYS A 136 -2.18 -9.32 11.71
C LYS A 136 -1.82 -8.47 12.92
N GLY A 137 -2.45 -8.77 14.05
CA GLY A 137 -2.29 -7.98 15.29
C GLY A 137 -3.22 -6.77 15.33
N ASN A 138 -2.75 -5.68 15.91
CA ASN A 138 -3.50 -4.45 16.09
C ASN A 138 -2.94 -3.34 15.23
N LEU A 139 -3.80 -2.74 14.44
CA LEU A 139 -3.51 -1.53 13.67
C LEU A 139 -4.70 -0.57 13.81
N THR A 140 -4.45 0.67 14.14
CA THR A 140 -5.48 1.70 14.15
C THR A 140 -5.38 2.59 12.90
N LEU A 141 -6.52 3.07 12.44
CA LEU A 141 -6.65 4.11 11.43
C LEU A 141 -6.96 5.49 12.05
N GLY A 142 -6.86 5.57 13.38
CA GLY A 142 -7.13 6.75 14.18
C GLY A 142 -8.47 6.69 14.92
N ARG A 143 -9.32 5.73 14.57
CA ARG A 143 -10.62 5.52 15.22
C ARG A 143 -10.81 4.07 15.61
#